data_914a0b11eca209e48abbae9bf599b7fc
#
_entry.id   914a0b11eca209e48abbae9bf599b7fc
#
_cell.length_a   1.000
_cell.length_b   1.000
_cell.length_c   1.000
_cell.angle_alpha   90.00
_cell.angle_beta   90.00
_cell.angle_gamma   90.00
#
_symmetry.space_group_name_H-M   'P 1'
#
loop_
_entity.id
_entity.type
_entity.pdbx_description
1 polymer ?
#
loop_
_entity_poly.entity_id
_entity_poly.type
_entity_poly.pdbx_seq_one_letter_code
_entity_poly.pdbx_strand_id
1 'polypeptide(L)'
;MKKITVRDVIGDLPSLESGEKSDIPLHFAKKHADRHILWMKNTPTGETAFNNDVHYPQKEDGTKIKGYSTTYKRIDWDKPAPTITMCNGSVSSQNNVHPGRKLEDGTYSDARVLSILEILRLSGLPDDWNIPDWATENLVRQVIGEGFPPKFSAKLLETMPKEE
;
A
#
# COMPACT_ATOMS: atom_id res chain seq x y z
N MET A 1 -2.39 21.60 13.19
CA MET A 1 -3.14 20.32 13.10
C MET A 1 -2.12 19.19 12.96
N LYS A 2 -2.14 18.14 13.83
CA LYS A 2 -1.22 17.00 13.74
C LYS A 2 -1.54 16.22 12.45
N LYS A 3 -0.53 15.92 11.65
CA LYS A 3 -0.70 15.06 10.45
C LYS A 3 -0.95 13.63 10.91
N ILE A 4 -1.95 12.98 10.32
CA ILE A 4 -2.21 11.55 10.52
C ILE A 4 -1.21 10.78 9.64
N THR A 5 -0.51 9.82 10.24
CA THR A 5 0.50 8.99 9.56
C THR A 5 -0.06 7.63 9.19
N VAL A 6 0.63 6.90 8.32
CA VAL A 6 0.30 5.51 8.00
C VAL A 6 0.28 4.66 9.27
N ARG A 7 1.21 4.88 10.19
CA ARG A 7 1.31 4.19 11.48
C ARG A 7 0.09 4.41 12.36
N ASP A 8 -0.43 5.63 12.41
CA ASP A 8 -1.64 5.95 13.19
C ASP A 8 -2.89 5.19 12.69
N VAL A 9 -2.90 4.73 11.43
CA VAL A 9 -4.09 4.17 10.75
C VAL A 9 -4.05 2.65 10.63
N ILE A 10 -2.89 2.07 10.30
CA ILE A 10 -2.75 0.63 10.04
C ILE A 10 -1.67 -0.04 10.90
N GLY A 11 -1.03 0.68 11.82
CA GLY A 11 0.06 0.15 12.64
C GLY A 11 -0.36 -0.92 13.66
N ASP A 12 -1.65 -1.00 13.98
CA ASP A 12 -2.28 -2.00 14.85
C ASP A 12 -2.53 -3.34 14.14
N LEU A 13 -2.54 -3.37 12.81
CA LEU A 13 -2.80 -4.59 12.06
C LEU A 13 -1.61 -5.58 12.13
N PRO A 14 -1.88 -6.89 12.20
CA PRO A 14 -0.83 -7.91 12.20
C PRO A 14 -0.04 -7.89 10.89
N SER A 15 1.22 -8.28 10.97
CA SER A 15 2.08 -8.49 9.80
C SER A 15 1.58 -9.66 8.97
N LEU A 16 1.65 -9.54 7.65
CA LEU A 16 1.32 -10.60 6.70
C LEU A 16 2.40 -10.68 5.63
N GLU A 17 2.90 -11.87 5.39
CA GLU A 17 3.73 -12.12 4.22
C GLU A 17 2.88 -12.35 2.96
N SER A 18 3.52 -12.32 1.78
CA SER A 18 2.85 -12.49 0.49
C SER A 18 2.05 -13.79 0.41
N GLY A 19 0.76 -13.69 0.20
CA GLY A 19 -0.18 -14.81 0.11
C GLY A 19 -0.80 -15.25 1.43
N GLU A 20 -0.44 -14.65 2.57
CA GLU A 20 -1.03 -14.95 3.88
C GLU A 20 -2.38 -14.25 4.10
N LYS A 21 -3.14 -14.80 5.05
CA LYS A 21 -4.43 -14.27 5.50
C LYS A 21 -4.44 -14.20 7.00
N SER A 22 -5.13 -13.19 7.56
CA SER A 22 -5.46 -13.12 8.97
C SER A 22 -6.93 -13.46 9.22
N ASP A 23 -7.31 -13.56 10.49
CA ASP A 23 -8.73 -13.72 10.90
C ASP A 23 -9.52 -12.40 10.80
N ILE A 24 -8.85 -11.28 10.53
CA ILE A 24 -9.50 -9.99 10.37
C ILE A 24 -10.07 -9.89 8.96
N PRO A 25 -11.38 -9.60 8.80
CA PRO A 25 -11.99 -9.45 7.49
C PRO A 25 -11.25 -8.46 6.59
N LEU A 26 -11.12 -8.77 5.30
CA LEU A 26 -10.44 -7.95 4.30
C LEU A 26 -8.92 -7.76 4.51
N HIS A 27 -8.35 -8.33 5.59
CA HIS A 27 -6.92 -8.28 5.86
C HIS A 27 -6.23 -9.57 5.38
N PHE A 28 -5.94 -9.60 4.10
CA PHE A 28 -5.21 -10.67 3.43
C PHE A 28 -4.19 -10.09 2.45
N ALA A 29 -3.08 -10.80 2.29
CA ALA A 29 -1.98 -10.42 1.41
C ALA A 29 -2.14 -11.03 0.02
N LYS A 30 -2.11 -10.20 -1.02
CA LYS A 30 -2.00 -10.69 -2.40
C LYS A 30 -0.69 -11.44 -2.59
N LYS A 31 -0.74 -12.55 -3.32
CA LYS A 31 0.47 -13.31 -3.67
C LYS A 31 1.27 -12.58 -4.76
N HIS A 32 2.57 -12.44 -4.56
CA HIS A 32 3.51 -11.83 -5.49
C HIS A 32 4.55 -12.83 -5.97
N ALA A 33 5.22 -12.53 -7.09
CA ALA A 33 6.32 -13.34 -7.61
C ALA A 33 7.53 -13.28 -6.66
N ASP A 34 8.26 -14.38 -6.50
CA ASP A 34 9.38 -14.52 -5.56
C ASP A 34 10.46 -13.46 -5.77
N ARG A 35 10.76 -13.10 -7.03
CA ARG A 35 11.68 -12.00 -7.34
C ARG A 35 11.24 -10.66 -6.77
N HIS A 36 9.93 -10.35 -6.79
CA HIS A 36 9.39 -9.12 -6.22
C HIS A 36 9.46 -9.14 -4.68
N ILE A 37 9.18 -10.30 -4.09
CA ILE A 37 9.32 -10.50 -2.64
C ILE A 37 10.77 -10.28 -2.24
N LEU A 38 11.73 -10.87 -2.96
CA LEU A 38 13.16 -10.72 -2.68
C LEU A 38 13.59 -9.25 -2.73
N TRP A 39 13.17 -8.50 -3.76
CA TRP A 39 13.52 -7.08 -3.86
C TRP A 39 12.91 -6.29 -2.70
N MET A 40 11.63 -6.52 -2.40
CA MET A 40 10.95 -5.77 -1.34
C MET A 40 11.45 -6.14 0.06
N LYS A 41 11.83 -7.39 0.33
CA LYS A 41 12.48 -7.77 1.61
C LYS A 41 13.77 -7.01 1.87
N ASN A 42 14.47 -6.62 0.83
CA ASN A 42 15.72 -5.85 0.91
C ASN A 42 15.51 -4.33 0.74
N THR A 43 14.27 -3.87 0.69
CA THR A 43 13.95 -2.45 0.53
C THR A 43 13.51 -1.85 1.85
N PRO A 44 14.20 -0.81 2.37
CA PRO A 44 13.79 -0.12 3.59
C PRO A 44 12.44 0.59 3.47
N THR A 45 11.81 0.82 4.62
CA THR A 45 10.62 1.68 4.73
C THR A 45 10.86 3.05 4.08
N GLY A 46 9.91 3.50 3.26
CA GLY A 46 9.99 4.78 2.56
C GLY A 46 10.88 4.80 1.32
N GLU A 47 11.59 3.70 1.04
CA GLU A 47 12.54 3.60 -0.09
C GLU A 47 11.98 2.79 -1.26
N THR A 48 12.59 2.97 -2.41
CA THR A 48 12.35 2.18 -3.62
C THR A 48 13.40 1.09 -3.79
N ALA A 49 13.00 -0.08 -4.28
CA ALA A 49 13.93 -1.18 -4.55
C ALA A 49 15.01 -0.83 -5.61
N PHE A 50 14.83 0.24 -6.38
CA PHE A 50 15.88 0.74 -7.29
C PHE A 50 17.12 1.27 -6.58
N ASN A 51 16.99 1.61 -5.28
CA ASN A 51 18.10 2.06 -4.43
C ASN A 51 18.82 0.91 -3.72
N ASN A 52 18.35 -0.34 -3.84
CA ASN A 52 19.03 -1.48 -3.26
C ASN A 52 20.37 -1.73 -3.94
N ASP A 53 21.39 -2.09 -3.16
CA ASP A 53 22.73 -2.37 -3.68
C ASP A 53 22.80 -3.70 -4.43
N VAL A 54 22.13 -4.75 -3.91
CA VAL A 54 22.22 -6.13 -4.42
C VAL A 54 20.92 -6.60 -5.05
N HIS A 55 19.81 -6.55 -4.31
CA HIS A 55 18.52 -7.08 -4.76
C HIS A 55 17.61 -5.96 -5.30
N TYR A 56 17.89 -5.50 -6.50
CA TYR A 56 17.15 -4.46 -7.20
C TYR A 56 16.33 -5.00 -8.37
N PRO A 57 15.32 -4.28 -8.87
CA PRO A 57 14.54 -4.67 -10.02
C PRO A 57 15.38 -4.86 -11.27
N GLN A 58 15.40 -6.08 -11.79
CA GLN A 58 16.17 -6.49 -12.96
C GLN A 58 15.38 -7.46 -13.85
N LYS A 59 15.75 -7.53 -15.12
CA LYS A 59 15.28 -8.50 -16.09
C LYS A 59 15.90 -9.87 -15.81
N GLU A 60 15.44 -10.90 -16.54
CA GLU A 60 16.00 -12.26 -16.46
C GLU A 60 17.48 -12.32 -16.85
N ASP A 61 17.92 -11.46 -17.75
CA ASP A 61 19.32 -11.33 -18.19
C ASP A 61 20.21 -10.55 -17.21
N GLY A 62 19.67 -10.14 -16.04
CA GLY A 62 20.39 -9.34 -15.04
C GLY A 62 20.43 -7.85 -15.32
N THR A 63 19.89 -7.38 -16.46
CA THR A 63 19.88 -5.95 -16.79
C THR A 63 18.95 -5.18 -15.85
N LYS A 64 19.45 -4.12 -15.21
CA LYS A 64 18.68 -3.27 -14.30
C LYS A 64 17.49 -2.65 -15.04
N ILE A 65 16.29 -2.80 -14.48
CA ILE A 65 15.09 -2.17 -15.02
C ILE A 65 15.15 -0.68 -14.74
N LYS A 66 14.83 0.14 -15.74
CA LYS A 66 14.61 1.57 -15.54
C LYS A 66 13.17 1.79 -15.07
N GLY A 67 12.99 2.58 -14.03
CA GLY A 67 11.67 2.88 -13.48
C GLY A 67 11.66 4.19 -12.73
N TYR A 68 10.46 4.58 -12.29
CA TYR A 68 10.26 5.78 -11.50
C TYR A 68 10.52 5.49 -10.01
N SER A 69 11.03 6.46 -9.28
CA SER A 69 11.27 6.37 -7.83
C SER A 69 10.00 6.12 -6.99
N THR A 70 8.84 6.17 -7.61
CA THR A 70 7.54 5.87 -7.00
C THR A 70 7.09 4.42 -7.17
N THR A 71 7.77 3.63 -8.03
CA THR A 71 7.46 2.21 -8.27
C THR A 71 8.40 1.31 -7.45
N TYR A 72 7.96 0.07 -7.17
CA TYR A 72 8.67 -0.83 -6.25
C TYR A 72 9.06 -0.12 -4.94
N LYS A 73 8.15 0.73 -4.46
CA LYS A 73 8.41 1.62 -3.34
C LYS A 73 7.55 1.26 -2.14
N ARG A 74 8.20 1.07 -0.98
CA ARG A 74 7.52 1.01 0.31
C ARG A 74 7.03 2.40 0.71
N ILE A 75 5.79 2.49 1.17
CA ILE A 75 5.33 3.72 1.81
C ILE A 75 6.01 3.89 3.17
N ASP A 76 5.84 5.04 3.80
CA ASP A 76 6.55 5.40 5.03
C ASP A 76 5.59 5.37 6.22
N TRP A 77 5.97 4.68 7.31
CA TRP A 77 5.18 4.62 8.53
C TRP A 77 4.84 5.98 9.13
N ASP A 78 5.80 6.89 9.10
CA ASP A 78 5.74 8.14 9.85
C ASP A 78 5.35 9.35 8.97
N LYS A 79 4.87 9.05 7.76
CA LYS A 79 4.30 10.04 6.82
C LYS A 79 2.82 9.78 6.58
N PRO A 80 2.08 10.81 6.12
CA PRO A 80 0.74 10.60 5.57
C PRO A 80 0.77 9.60 4.41
N ALA A 81 -0.32 8.84 4.25
CA ALA A 81 -0.45 7.93 3.12
C ALA A 81 -0.34 8.70 1.79
N PRO A 82 0.40 8.20 0.81
CA PRO A 82 0.36 8.75 -0.54
C PRO A 82 -1.00 8.47 -1.19
N THR A 83 -1.27 9.12 -2.32
CA THR A 83 -2.47 8.84 -3.11
C THR A 83 -2.56 7.37 -3.48
N ILE A 84 -3.67 6.75 -3.11
CA ILE A 84 -3.99 5.38 -3.53
C ILE A 84 -4.56 5.46 -4.94
N THR A 85 -3.91 4.79 -5.89
CA THR A 85 -4.31 4.79 -7.31
C THR A 85 -5.17 3.57 -7.63
N MET A 86 -5.91 3.60 -8.76
CA MET A 86 -6.70 2.48 -9.25
C MET A 86 -5.89 1.18 -9.47
N CYS A 87 -4.60 1.30 -9.80
CA CYS A 87 -3.70 0.16 -10.07
C CYS A 87 -2.85 -0.22 -8.85
N ASN A 88 -3.46 -0.38 -7.66
CA ASN A 88 -2.73 -0.63 -6.41
C ASN A 88 -2.49 -2.11 -6.07
N GLY A 89 -2.72 -3.02 -7.00
CA GLY A 89 -2.58 -4.48 -6.81
C GLY A 89 -1.24 -5.07 -7.23
N SER A 90 -0.24 -4.26 -7.60
CA SER A 90 1.09 -4.72 -8.00
C SER A 90 2.19 -3.93 -7.30
N VAL A 91 3.27 -4.59 -6.89
CA VAL A 91 4.45 -3.93 -6.29
C VAL A 91 5.15 -2.98 -7.27
N SER A 92 4.94 -3.17 -8.58
CA SER A 92 5.46 -2.28 -9.63
C SER A 92 4.61 -1.03 -9.82
N SER A 93 3.45 -0.93 -9.17
CA SER A 93 2.61 0.28 -9.19
C SER A 93 3.14 1.33 -8.22
N GLN A 94 2.53 2.53 -8.26
CA GLN A 94 3.04 3.68 -7.52
C GLN A 94 2.68 3.62 -6.03
N ASN A 95 3.69 3.77 -5.17
CA ASN A 95 3.56 4.02 -3.72
C ASN A 95 2.52 3.13 -3.00
N ASN A 96 2.50 1.82 -3.27
CA ASN A 96 1.47 0.92 -2.75
C ASN A 96 2.01 -0.30 -2.00
N VAL A 97 3.33 -0.39 -1.82
CA VAL A 97 3.93 -1.48 -1.04
C VAL A 97 3.90 -1.13 0.44
N HIS A 98 3.50 -2.10 1.26
CA HIS A 98 3.46 -1.97 2.72
C HIS A 98 4.79 -1.46 3.27
N PRO A 99 4.79 -0.60 4.31
CA PRO A 99 6.03 -0.04 4.86
C PRO A 99 7.05 -1.10 5.31
N GLY A 100 6.56 -2.26 5.78
CA GLY A 100 7.37 -3.31 6.38
C GLY A 100 7.88 -2.96 7.77
N ARG A 101 8.31 -3.99 8.49
CA ARG A 101 8.99 -3.86 9.78
C ARG A 101 10.39 -4.45 9.63
N LYS A 102 11.40 -3.75 10.10
CA LYS A 102 12.78 -4.26 10.04
C LYS A 102 12.91 -5.49 10.93
N LEU A 103 13.45 -6.57 10.40
CA LEU A 103 13.71 -7.82 11.08
C LEU A 103 15.15 -7.90 11.61
N GLU A 104 15.43 -8.88 12.46
CA GLU A 104 16.75 -9.07 13.09
C GLU A 104 17.84 -9.39 12.07
N ASP A 105 17.49 -10.06 10.97
CA ASP A 105 18.40 -10.38 9.87
C ASP A 105 18.70 -9.18 8.95
N GLY A 106 18.14 -8.02 9.26
CA GLY A 106 18.30 -6.79 8.49
C GLY A 106 17.33 -6.63 7.31
N THR A 107 16.52 -7.65 7.02
CA THR A 107 15.46 -7.58 6.00
C THR A 107 14.19 -6.91 6.55
N TYR A 108 13.15 -6.82 5.72
CA TYR A 108 11.88 -6.20 6.07
C TYR A 108 10.71 -7.14 5.82
N SER A 109 9.80 -7.24 6.79
CA SER A 109 8.54 -7.99 6.67
C SER A 109 7.60 -7.38 5.61
N ASP A 110 6.44 -8.02 5.43
CA ASP A 110 5.36 -7.47 4.60
C ASP A 110 5.83 -7.06 3.19
N ALA A 111 6.57 -7.96 2.51
CA ALA A 111 7.05 -7.73 1.14
C ALA A 111 5.88 -7.88 0.13
N ARG A 112 4.86 -7.01 0.26
CA ARG A 112 3.59 -7.09 -0.45
C ARG A 112 2.96 -5.71 -0.66
N VAL A 113 1.97 -5.65 -1.54
CA VAL A 113 1.09 -4.48 -1.60
C VAL A 113 0.18 -4.42 -0.37
N LEU A 114 -0.39 -3.26 -0.12
CA LEU A 114 -1.39 -3.07 0.94
C LEU A 114 -2.58 -4.02 0.76
N SER A 115 -3.13 -4.55 1.86
CA SER A 115 -4.37 -5.34 1.86
C SER A 115 -5.58 -4.44 1.56
N ILE A 116 -6.74 -5.06 1.30
CA ILE A 116 -7.99 -4.30 1.11
C ILE A 116 -8.33 -3.49 2.36
N LEU A 117 -8.24 -4.08 3.55
CA LEU A 117 -8.50 -3.38 4.80
C LEU A 117 -7.57 -2.18 5.01
N GLU A 118 -6.28 -2.34 4.70
CA GLU A 118 -5.31 -1.25 4.81
C GLU A 118 -5.64 -0.09 3.88
N ILE A 119 -6.00 -0.36 2.62
CA ILE A 119 -6.36 0.73 1.69
C ILE A 119 -7.70 1.38 2.05
N LEU A 120 -8.68 0.64 2.60
CA LEU A 120 -9.92 1.21 3.13
C LEU A 120 -9.63 2.22 4.24
N ARG A 121 -8.89 1.80 5.27
CA ARG A 121 -8.52 2.65 6.41
C ARG A 121 -7.73 3.88 5.97
N LEU A 122 -6.74 3.72 5.10
CA LEU A 122 -5.93 4.83 4.58
C LEU A 122 -6.74 5.80 3.71
N SER A 123 -7.81 5.33 3.07
CA SER A 123 -8.78 6.16 2.35
C SER A 123 -9.85 6.78 3.25
N GLY A 124 -9.88 6.43 4.55
CA GLY A 124 -10.87 6.90 5.51
C GLY A 124 -12.25 6.26 5.37
N LEU A 125 -12.31 5.09 4.76
CA LEU A 125 -13.50 4.23 4.67
C LEU A 125 -13.60 3.32 5.91
N PRO A 126 -14.80 2.88 6.31
CA PRO A 126 -14.98 2.00 7.47
C PRO A 126 -14.48 0.58 7.19
N ASP A 127 -14.09 -0.14 8.26
CA ASP A 127 -13.60 -1.53 8.18
C ASP A 127 -14.69 -2.51 7.71
N ASP A 128 -15.94 -2.19 7.99
CA ASP A 128 -17.13 -2.96 7.63
C ASP A 128 -17.78 -2.50 6.32
N TRP A 129 -17.03 -1.83 5.47
CA TRP A 129 -17.54 -1.41 4.16
C TRP A 129 -18.07 -2.61 3.39
N ASN A 130 -19.38 -2.58 3.09
CA ASN A 130 -20.06 -3.69 2.46
C ASN A 130 -19.61 -3.91 1.01
N ILE A 131 -18.71 -4.89 0.83
CA ILE A 131 -18.24 -5.30 -0.47
C ILE A 131 -19.12 -6.45 -0.95
N PRO A 132 -19.77 -6.33 -2.14
CA PRO A 132 -20.59 -7.41 -2.66
C PRO A 132 -19.77 -8.68 -2.97
N ASP A 133 -20.32 -9.85 -2.71
CA ASP A 133 -19.65 -11.14 -2.91
C ASP A 133 -19.17 -11.40 -4.34
N TRP A 134 -19.82 -10.77 -5.33
CA TRP A 134 -19.41 -10.87 -6.74
C TRP A 134 -18.21 -9.97 -7.10
N ALA A 135 -17.84 -9.03 -6.23
CA ALA A 135 -16.78 -8.09 -6.51
C ALA A 135 -15.40 -8.75 -6.39
N THR A 136 -14.66 -8.75 -7.48
CA THR A 136 -13.28 -9.26 -7.48
C THR A 136 -12.35 -8.32 -6.68
N GLU A 137 -11.27 -8.86 -6.12
CA GLU A 137 -10.25 -8.04 -5.44
C GLU A 137 -9.75 -6.88 -6.30
N ASN A 138 -9.53 -7.12 -7.60
CA ASN A 138 -9.05 -6.06 -8.51
C ASN A 138 -10.08 -4.96 -8.69
N LEU A 139 -11.37 -5.30 -8.81
CA LEU A 139 -12.45 -4.31 -8.91
C LEU A 139 -12.55 -3.47 -7.63
N VAL A 140 -12.49 -4.10 -6.45
CA VAL A 140 -12.51 -3.39 -5.17
C VAL A 140 -11.34 -2.42 -5.07
N ARG A 141 -10.14 -2.85 -5.42
CA ARG A 141 -8.94 -2.01 -5.44
C ARG A 141 -9.07 -0.81 -6.38
N GLN A 142 -9.64 -1.04 -7.57
CA GLN A 142 -9.90 -0.01 -8.56
C GLN A 142 -10.90 1.02 -8.02
N VAL A 143 -12.04 0.59 -7.51
CA VAL A 143 -13.09 1.49 -6.99
C VAL A 143 -12.56 2.36 -5.84
N ILE A 144 -11.79 1.78 -4.91
CA ILE A 144 -11.19 2.56 -3.81
C ILE A 144 -10.20 3.59 -4.37
N GLY A 145 -9.37 3.18 -5.34
CA GLY A 145 -8.36 4.05 -5.93
C GLY A 145 -8.90 5.17 -6.83
N GLU A 146 -10.12 5.01 -7.36
CA GLU A 146 -10.85 6.04 -8.11
C GLU A 146 -11.68 6.95 -7.19
N GLY A 147 -11.96 6.50 -5.98
CA GLY A 147 -12.79 7.21 -5.01
C GLY A 147 -12.09 8.42 -4.38
N PHE A 148 -12.87 9.43 -4.02
CA PHE A 148 -12.42 10.54 -3.19
C PHE A 148 -12.52 10.18 -1.71
N PRO A 149 -11.46 10.39 -0.89
CA PRO A 149 -11.55 10.14 0.54
C PRO A 149 -12.67 10.95 1.19
N PRO A 150 -13.63 10.31 1.93
CA PRO A 150 -14.82 10.99 2.45
C PRO A 150 -14.50 12.19 3.33
N LYS A 151 -13.48 12.07 4.19
CA LYS A 151 -13.05 13.17 5.07
C LYS A 151 -12.50 14.38 4.28
N PHE A 152 -11.85 14.12 3.15
CA PHE A 152 -11.37 15.20 2.26
C PHE A 152 -12.54 15.89 1.58
N SER A 153 -13.49 15.12 1.03
CA SER A 153 -14.70 15.65 0.39
C SER A 153 -15.53 16.49 1.36
N ALA A 154 -15.75 15.99 2.58
CA ALA A 154 -16.46 16.74 3.62
C ALA A 154 -15.77 18.08 3.92
N LYS A 155 -14.44 18.07 4.09
CA LYS A 155 -13.68 19.29 4.36
C LYS A 155 -13.71 20.28 3.21
N LEU A 156 -13.67 19.80 1.98
CA LEU A 156 -13.79 20.64 0.79
C LEU A 156 -15.17 21.32 0.74
N LEU A 157 -16.25 20.57 0.99
CA LEU A 157 -17.63 21.10 1.01
C LEU A 157 -17.84 22.17 2.10
N GLU A 158 -17.19 22.01 3.28
CA GLU A 158 -17.24 23.02 4.35
C GLU A 158 -16.66 24.37 3.93
N THR A 159 -15.74 24.39 2.97
CA THR A 159 -15.06 25.62 2.49
C THR A 159 -15.76 26.27 1.31
N MET A 160 -16.76 25.62 0.73
CA MET A 160 -17.53 26.19 -0.39
C MET A 160 -18.46 27.31 0.10
N PRO A 161 -18.63 28.39 -0.68
CA PRO A 161 -19.63 29.41 -0.37
C PRO A 161 -21.01 28.78 -0.27
N LYS A 162 -21.74 29.06 0.79
CA LYS A 162 -23.17 28.71 0.85
C LYS A 162 -23.90 29.73 0.00
N GLU A 163 -24.63 29.27 -1.03
CA GLU A 163 -25.58 30.14 -1.74
C GLU A 163 -26.63 30.61 -0.74
N GLU A 164 -26.85 31.94 -0.69
CA GLU A 164 -27.92 32.56 0.07
C GLU A 164 -29.28 32.36 -0.58
#